data_fd0dbeeec3dafae022c5c847568f2c65
#
_entry.id   fd0dbeeec3dafae022c5c847568f2c65
#
_cell.length_a   1.000
_cell.length_b   1.000
_cell.length_c   1.000
_cell.angle_alpha   90.00
_cell.angle_beta   90.00
_cell.angle_gamma   90.00
#
_symmetry.space_group_name_H-M   'P 1'
#
loop_
_entity.id
_entity.type
_entity.pdbx_description
1 polymer ?
#
loop_
_entity_poly.entity_id
_entity_poly.type
_entity_poly.pdbx_seq_one_letter_code
_entity_poly.pdbx_strand_id
1 'polypeptide(L)'
;MDFKYDVIVIGGGHAGCEAAAAAANLGSKTCLITMDMNKIGQMSCNPAVGGIAKGQIVREIDALGGQMGLVTDETAIQFRILNRSKGPAMWSPRAQCDRAKFIWSWRERLENTPNLHIWQDTVSELLVENGEVTGLVTLWGVTFKAKCIVLTAGTFLNGLMHVGRHQLPGGRMAEPASYQLTESIARHGIAYGRMKTGTPVRIDARSVHFDLMDTQDGECDFHKFSFMNTSTRHLKQLQCWTCYTNEEVHRILREGLPDSPLFNGQIQSIGPRYCPSIETKIVTFPDKEQHQLFLEPEGETTQELYLNGFSSSLPMDIQIAALKKIPAFRDIVIYRPGYAIEYDYFDPTQLKHSLESKIIRNLFFAGQVNGTTGYEEAGGQGLIAGINAHLSLIHISEPTR
;
A
#
# COMPACT_ATOMS: atom_id res chain seq x y z
N MET A 1 -6.22 -2.86 32.45
CA MET A 1 -6.62 -2.14 31.24
C MET A 1 -7.93 -2.75 30.77
N ASP A 2 -8.93 -1.95 30.42
CA ASP A 2 -10.23 -2.47 29.93
C ASP A 2 -10.16 -2.51 28.40
N PHE A 3 -10.08 -3.72 27.83
CA PHE A 3 -9.98 -3.96 26.39
C PHE A 3 -11.37 -3.94 25.70
N LYS A 4 -12.18 -2.92 26.02
CA LYS A 4 -13.51 -2.70 25.41
C LYS A 4 -13.51 -1.44 24.58
N TYR A 5 -13.90 -1.57 23.32
CA TYR A 5 -13.93 -0.51 22.33
C TYR A 5 -15.26 -0.50 21.58
N ASP A 6 -15.58 0.64 21.01
CA ASP A 6 -16.69 0.75 20.07
C ASP A 6 -16.26 0.21 18.70
N VAL A 7 -15.09 0.64 18.21
CA VAL A 7 -14.51 0.21 16.95
C VAL A 7 -13.10 -0.32 17.16
N ILE A 8 -12.78 -1.47 16.57
CA ILE A 8 -11.39 -1.94 16.46
C ILE A 8 -11.01 -2.01 14.97
N VAL A 9 -9.87 -1.43 14.65
CA VAL A 9 -9.28 -1.50 13.30
C VAL A 9 -8.07 -2.44 13.33
N ILE A 10 -8.06 -3.43 12.43
CA ILE A 10 -7.00 -4.45 12.32
C ILE A 10 -6.09 -4.09 11.16
N GLY A 11 -4.85 -3.69 11.44
CA GLY A 11 -3.83 -3.34 10.46
C GLY A 11 -3.59 -1.83 10.36
N GLY A 12 -2.34 -1.39 10.51
CA GLY A 12 -1.91 0.01 10.50
C GLY A 12 -1.43 0.53 9.13
N GLY A 13 -1.94 -0.03 8.01
CA GLY A 13 -1.68 0.49 6.66
C GLY A 13 -2.55 1.73 6.34
N HIS A 14 -2.50 2.22 5.09
CA HIS A 14 -3.24 3.43 4.68
C HIS A 14 -4.74 3.35 4.99
N ALA A 15 -5.37 2.20 4.72
CA ALA A 15 -6.78 1.99 5.05
C ALA A 15 -7.03 2.04 6.56
N GLY A 16 -6.16 1.38 7.35
CA GLY A 16 -6.31 1.34 8.80
C GLY A 16 -6.10 2.69 9.46
N CYS A 17 -5.13 3.47 8.98
CA CYS A 17 -4.88 4.82 9.47
C CYS A 17 -6.11 5.72 9.29
N GLU A 18 -6.67 5.74 8.07
CA GLU A 18 -7.86 6.54 7.78
C GLU A 18 -9.11 6.04 8.54
N ALA A 19 -9.30 4.71 8.62
CA ALA A 19 -10.45 4.13 9.34
C ALA A 19 -10.41 4.45 10.84
N ALA A 20 -9.23 4.31 11.45
CA ALA A 20 -9.05 4.57 12.89
C ALA A 20 -9.24 6.06 13.21
N ALA A 21 -8.64 6.94 12.42
CA ALA A 21 -8.79 8.38 12.57
C ALA A 21 -10.25 8.81 12.39
N ALA A 22 -10.94 8.30 11.36
CA ALA A 22 -12.32 8.65 11.07
C ALA A 22 -13.27 8.22 12.21
N ALA A 23 -13.21 6.98 12.65
CA ALA A 23 -14.06 6.48 13.72
C ALA A 23 -13.83 7.24 15.05
N ALA A 24 -12.55 7.51 15.38
CA ALA A 24 -12.19 8.22 16.61
C ALA A 24 -12.61 9.69 16.57
N ASN A 25 -12.43 10.39 15.45
CA ASN A 25 -12.83 11.79 15.26
C ASN A 25 -14.35 11.97 15.32
N LEU A 26 -15.12 10.97 14.93
CA LEU A 26 -16.58 10.96 15.09
C LEU A 26 -17.04 10.65 16.52
N GLY A 27 -16.13 10.31 17.43
CA GLY A 27 -16.38 10.11 18.85
C GLY A 27 -16.44 8.66 19.32
N SER A 28 -16.19 7.66 18.46
CA SER A 28 -16.08 6.27 18.87
C SER A 28 -14.81 6.02 19.69
N LYS A 29 -14.91 5.28 20.79
CA LYS A 29 -13.74 4.72 21.47
C LYS A 29 -13.08 3.68 20.57
N THR A 30 -11.99 4.05 19.94
CA THR A 30 -11.37 3.27 18.85
C THR A 30 -10.03 2.67 19.29
N CYS A 31 -9.71 1.47 18.79
CA CYS A 31 -8.38 0.86 18.93
C CYS A 31 -7.86 0.47 17.55
N LEU A 32 -6.65 0.91 17.21
CA LEU A 32 -5.89 0.43 16.08
C LEU A 32 -4.93 -0.66 16.55
N ILE A 33 -5.09 -1.89 16.04
CA ILE A 33 -4.18 -3.00 16.32
C ILE A 33 -3.26 -3.20 15.12
N THR A 34 -1.96 -3.09 15.33
CA THR A 34 -0.94 -3.23 14.28
C THR A 34 0.21 -4.10 14.73
N MET A 35 0.80 -4.87 13.81
CA MET A 35 1.94 -5.76 14.11
C MET A 35 3.21 -4.98 14.52
N ASP A 36 3.41 -3.79 13.93
CA ASP A 36 4.55 -2.92 14.22
C ASP A 36 4.13 -1.45 14.15
N MET A 37 4.20 -0.76 15.28
CA MET A 37 3.90 0.68 15.36
C MET A 37 4.88 1.55 14.57
N ASN A 38 6.10 1.07 14.29
CA ASN A 38 7.09 1.79 13.50
C ASN A 38 6.85 1.67 11.98
N LYS A 39 5.78 0.97 11.58
CA LYS A 39 5.39 0.73 10.18
C LYS A 39 4.00 1.28 9.85
N ILE A 40 3.41 2.06 10.74
CA ILE A 40 2.11 2.70 10.52
C ILE A 40 2.16 3.57 9.25
N GLY A 41 1.19 3.39 8.35
CA GLY A 41 1.11 4.13 7.08
C GLY A 41 2.25 3.85 6.09
N GLN A 42 3.07 2.80 6.29
CA GLN A 42 4.23 2.56 5.44
C GLN A 42 3.86 2.33 3.98
N MET A 43 4.52 3.07 3.11
CA MET A 43 4.47 2.88 1.65
C MET A 43 5.24 1.61 1.28
N SER A 44 4.53 0.52 1.02
CA SER A 44 5.13 -0.81 0.76
C SER A 44 5.81 -0.90 -0.61
N CYS A 45 5.35 -0.12 -1.57
CA CYS A 45 5.84 -0.10 -2.94
C CYS A 45 6.53 1.24 -3.23
N ASN A 46 6.03 2.04 -4.17
CA ASN A 46 6.62 3.34 -4.49
C ASN A 46 6.42 4.35 -3.34
N PRO A 47 7.40 5.24 -3.10
CA PRO A 47 7.30 6.27 -2.07
C PRO A 47 6.57 7.51 -2.60
N ALA A 48 5.39 7.32 -3.17
CA ALA A 48 4.61 8.39 -3.79
C ALA A 48 3.11 8.24 -3.55
N VAL A 49 2.41 9.37 -3.46
CA VAL A 49 0.96 9.47 -3.33
C VAL A 49 0.40 10.26 -4.51
N GLY A 50 -0.77 9.85 -4.99
CA GLY A 50 -1.46 10.48 -6.10
C GLY A 50 -1.03 9.97 -7.47
N GLY A 51 -1.20 10.80 -8.48
CA GLY A 51 -1.04 10.44 -9.88
C GLY A 51 -2.37 10.29 -10.60
N ILE A 52 -2.32 9.76 -11.83
CA ILE A 52 -3.50 9.67 -12.72
C ILE A 52 -4.60 8.83 -12.06
N ALA A 53 -5.79 9.42 -11.97
CA ALA A 53 -6.98 8.86 -11.32
C ALA A 53 -6.84 8.57 -9.81
N LYS A 54 -5.74 8.96 -9.18
CA LYS A 54 -5.45 8.72 -7.76
C LYS A 54 -5.35 10.01 -6.95
N GLY A 55 -4.75 11.07 -7.51
CA GLY A 55 -4.64 12.36 -6.84
C GLY A 55 -5.99 12.98 -6.50
N GLN A 56 -7.01 12.72 -7.30
CA GLN A 56 -8.39 13.12 -7.04
C GLN A 56 -8.95 12.43 -5.80
N ILE A 57 -8.70 11.12 -5.65
CA ILE A 57 -9.14 10.33 -4.47
C ILE A 57 -8.55 10.94 -3.18
N VAL A 58 -7.27 11.30 -3.18
CA VAL A 58 -6.64 11.92 -2.01
C VAL A 58 -7.32 13.23 -1.63
N ARG A 59 -7.70 14.04 -2.62
CA ARG A 59 -8.44 15.28 -2.38
C ARG A 59 -9.86 15.03 -1.85
N GLU A 60 -10.53 13.99 -2.31
CA GLU A 60 -11.83 13.58 -1.78
C GLU A 60 -11.71 13.06 -0.35
N ILE A 61 -10.67 12.28 -0.04
CA ILE A 61 -10.34 11.85 1.33
C ILE A 61 -10.17 13.08 2.24
N ASP A 62 -9.36 14.05 1.82
CA ASP A 62 -9.12 15.28 2.57
C ASP A 62 -10.40 16.10 2.78
N ALA A 63 -11.23 16.25 1.74
CA ALA A 63 -12.51 16.97 1.82
C ALA A 63 -13.50 16.34 2.81
N LEU A 64 -13.39 15.03 3.05
CA LEU A 64 -14.19 14.29 4.03
C LEU A 64 -13.53 14.21 5.42
N GLY A 65 -12.42 14.93 5.65
CA GLY A 65 -11.73 14.99 6.93
C GLY A 65 -10.65 13.91 7.13
N GLY A 66 -10.26 13.18 6.07
CA GLY A 66 -9.14 12.24 6.11
C GLY A 66 -7.79 12.93 6.24
N GLN A 67 -6.76 12.17 6.53
CA GLN A 67 -5.44 12.66 6.91
C GLN A 67 -4.36 12.49 5.84
N MET A 68 -4.58 11.61 4.84
CA MET A 68 -3.58 11.27 3.82
C MET A 68 -3.06 12.49 3.07
N GLY A 69 -3.94 13.45 2.73
CA GLY A 69 -3.56 14.69 2.05
C GLY A 69 -2.59 15.52 2.87
N LEU A 70 -2.87 15.69 4.17
CA LEU A 70 -2.03 16.43 5.12
C LEU A 70 -0.66 15.79 5.29
N VAL A 71 -0.63 14.46 5.54
CA VAL A 71 0.61 13.70 5.69
C VAL A 71 1.46 13.76 4.41
N THR A 72 0.82 13.69 3.25
CA THR A 72 1.49 13.79 1.96
C THR A 72 2.14 15.16 1.79
N ASP A 73 1.41 16.25 2.07
CA ASP A 73 1.93 17.62 1.93
C ASP A 73 3.12 17.87 2.84
N GLU A 74 3.08 17.39 4.09
CA GLU A 74 4.17 17.56 5.07
C GLU A 74 5.43 16.79 4.70
N THR A 75 5.30 15.68 4.00
CA THR A 75 6.41 14.76 3.73
C THR A 75 6.85 14.73 2.26
N ALA A 76 6.26 15.58 1.43
CA ALA A 76 6.57 15.68 0.01
C ALA A 76 7.99 16.20 -0.25
N ILE A 77 8.78 15.41 -0.96
CA ILE A 77 10.12 15.75 -1.46
C ILE A 77 10.13 16.09 -2.96
N GLN A 78 9.04 15.84 -3.66
CA GLN A 78 8.78 16.32 -5.01
C GLN A 78 7.26 16.42 -5.23
N PHE A 79 6.82 17.44 -5.96
CA PHE A 79 5.41 17.58 -6.33
C PHE A 79 5.28 17.87 -7.82
N ARG A 80 4.29 17.24 -8.47
CA ARG A 80 3.95 17.47 -9.88
C ARG A 80 2.46 17.33 -10.12
N ILE A 81 1.95 18.07 -11.11
CA ILE A 81 0.62 17.84 -11.67
C ILE A 81 0.79 17.10 -13.01
N LEU A 82 0.35 15.86 -13.05
CA LEU A 82 0.35 15.06 -14.27
C LEU A 82 -0.82 15.50 -15.19
N ASN A 83 -0.69 15.23 -16.48
CA ASN A 83 -1.71 15.54 -17.50
C ASN A 83 -2.04 17.04 -17.67
N ARG A 84 -1.13 17.95 -17.35
CA ARG A 84 -1.39 19.41 -17.53
C ARG A 84 -1.83 19.76 -18.94
N SER A 85 -1.28 19.11 -19.98
CA SER A 85 -1.64 19.35 -21.38
C SER A 85 -3.05 18.91 -21.75
N LYS A 86 -3.73 18.11 -20.90
CA LYS A 86 -5.07 17.57 -21.16
C LYS A 86 -6.20 18.40 -20.53
N GLY A 87 -5.86 19.52 -19.88
CA GLY A 87 -6.79 20.43 -19.24
C GLY A 87 -7.12 20.09 -17.77
N PRO A 88 -7.73 21.06 -17.04
CA PRO A 88 -7.89 21.00 -15.57
C PRO A 88 -8.65 19.78 -15.07
N ALA A 89 -9.63 19.28 -15.80
CA ALA A 89 -10.39 18.09 -15.41
C ALA A 89 -9.53 16.80 -15.35
N MET A 90 -8.41 16.79 -16.06
CA MET A 90 -7.47 15.66 -16.11
C MET A 90 -6.22 15.89 -15.25
N TRP A 91 -6.09 17.02 -14.61
CA TRP A 91 -4.96 17.32 -13.75
C TRP A 91 -4.95 16.38 -12.57
N SER A 92 -3.81 15.72 -12.39
CA SER A 92 -3.66 14.68 -11.39
C SER A 92 -2.44 14.98 -10.52
N PRO A 93 -2.62 15.51 -9.31
CA PRO A 93 -1.52 15.80 -8.41
C PRO A 93 -0.82 14.51 -7.99
N ARG A 94 0.51 14.55 -7.94
CA ARG A 94 1.37 13.46 -7.47
C ARG A 94 2.51 14.04 -6.64
N ALA A 95 2.73 13.48 -5.46
CA ALA A 95 3.87 13.80 -4.63
C ALA A 95 4.75 12.58 -4.41
N GLN A 96 6.05 12.76 -4.57
CA GLN A 96 7.06 11.86 -4.03
C GLN A 96 7.24 12.23 -2.56
N CYS A 97 7.26 11.26 -1.67
CA CYS A 97 7.35 11.49 -0.23
C CYS A 97 8.61 10.88 0.36
N ASP A 98 9.11 11.47 1.44
CA ASP A 98 10.07 10.82 2.32
C ASP A 98 9.36 9.69 3.08
N ARG A 99 9.70 8.45 2.78
CA ARG A 99 9.05 7.26 3.34
C ARG A 99 9.12 7.20 4.87
N ALA A 100 10.25 7.53 5.45
CA ALA A 100 10.44 7.48 6.89
C ALA A 100 9.63 8.57 7.61
N LYS A 101 9.67 9.80 7.07
CA LYS A 101 8.88 10.91 7.60
C LYS A 101 7.38 10.70 7.42
N PHE A 102 6.96 10.06 6.33
CA PHE A 102 5.56 9.70 6.08
C PHE A 102 5.01 8.75 7.16
N ILE A 103 5.78 7.72 7.52
CA ILE A 103 5.44 6.81 8.62
C ILE A 103 5.32 7.59 9.93
N TRP A 104 6.31 8.45 10.22
CA TRP A 104 6.34 9.22 11.46
C TRP A 104 5.21 10.23 11.56
N SER A 105 4.92 10.96 10.48
CA SER A 105 3.79 11.91 10.43
C SER A 105 2.45 11.21 10.66
N TRP A 106 2.22 10.04 10.04
CA TRP A 106 1.03 9.24 10.32
C TRP A 106 0.93 8.81 11.78
N ARG A 107 2.02 8.29 12.33
CA ARG A 107 2.07 7.83 13.72
C ARG A 107 1.76 8.96 14.69
N GLU A 108 2.43 10.10 14.53
CA GLU A 108 2.22 11.28 15.37
C GLU A 108 0.77 11.75 15.34
N ARG A 109 0.15 11.81 14.16
CA ARG A 109 -1.27 12.17 14.01
C ARG A 109 -2.20 11.21 14.74
N LEU A 110 -1.99 9.91 14.60
CA LEU A 110 -2.84 8.91 15.23
C LEU A 110 -2.65 8.90 16.76
N GLU A 111 -1.43 9.04 17.26
CA GLU A 111 -1.14 9.12 18.70
C GLU A 111 -1.78 10.38 19.35
N ASN A 112 -1.96 11.46 18.57
CA ASN A 112 -2.60 12.69 19.02
C ASN A 112 -4.12 12.78 18.69
N THR A 113 -4.70 11.74 18.11
CA THR A 113 -6.13 11.70 17.81
C THR A 113 -6.92 11.34 19.09
N PRO A 114 -7.84 12.19 19.57
CA PRO A 114 -8.68 11.86 20.70
C PRO A 114 -9.49 10.58 20.48
N ASN A 115 -9.78 9.83 21.54
CA ASN A 115 -10.52 8.57 21.53
C ASN A 115 -9.82 7.40 20.78
N LEU A 116 -8.60 7.58 20.26
CA LEU A 116 -7.85 6.55 19.58
C LEU A 116 -6.76 5.97 20.48
N HIS A 117 -6.77 4.66 20.64
CA HIS A 117 -5.68 3.90 21.24
C HIS A 117 -4.98 3.08 20.18
N ILE A 118 -3.67 2.89 20.30
CA ILE A 118 -2.87 2.01 19.45
C ILE A 118 -2.38 0.85 20.29
N TRP A 119 -2.48 -0.37 19.72
CA TRP A 119 -1.98 -1.58 20.36
C TRP A 119 -1.10 -2.36 19.38
N GLN A 120 0.11 -2.72 19.82
CA GLN A 120 1.01 -3.49 18.98
C GLN A 120 0.87 -4.99 19.25
N ASP A 121 0.23 -5.69 18.32
CA ASP A 121 0.06 -7.14 18.34
C ASP A 121 -0.44 -7.62 16.95
N THR A 122 -0.51 -8.94 16.79
CA THR A 122 -1.11 -9.58 15.61
C THR A 122 -2.44 -10.21 15.99
N VAL A 123 -3.49 -9.90 15.26
CA VAL A 123 -4.81 -10.52 15.46
C VAL A 123 -4.82 -11.89 14.81
N SER A 124 -5.26 -12.90 15.55
CA SER A 124 -5.31 -14.31 15.12
C SER A 124 -6.74 -14.84 14.95
N GLU A 125 -7.71 -14.30 15.71
CA GLU A 125 -9.07 -14.84 15.72
C GLU A 125 -10.12 -13.72 15.83
N LEU A 126 -11.22 -13.92 15.09
CA LEU A 126 -12.41 -13.09 15.18
C LEU A 126 -13.44 -13.78 16.07
N LEU A 127 -14.01 -13.05 17.02
CA LEU A 127 -15.11 -13.54 17.87
C LEU A 127 -16.44 -13.11 17.30
N VAL A 128 -17.29 -14.08 16.99
CA VAL A 128 -18.62 -13.86 16.40
C VAL A 128 -19.67 -14.63 17.18
N GLU A 129 -20.73 -13.94 17.57
CA GLU A 129 -21.89 -14.51 18.26
C GLU A 129 -23.17 -14.11 17.50
N ASN A 130 -24.03 -15.06 17.22
CA ASN A 130 -25.32 -14.82 16.51
C ASN A 130 -25.17 -14.06 15.18
N GLY A 131 -24.07 -14.29 14.44
CA GLY A 131 -23.80 -13.64 13.16
C GLY A 131 -23.35 -12.18 13.28
N GLU A 132 -22.85 -11.78 14.43
CA GLU A 132 -22.34 -10.43 14.71
C GLU A 132 -20.97 -10.49 15.40
N VAL A 133 -20.05 -9.56 15.07
CA VAL A 133 -18.77 -9.49 15.77
C VAL A 133 -18.99 -9.07 17.22
N THR A 134 -18.24 -9.70 18.13
CA THR A 134 -18.23 -9.33 19.55
C THR A 134 -16.83 -8.98 20.05
N GLY A 135 -15.79 -9.27 19.24
CA GLY A 135 -14.42 -8.99 19.58
C GLY A 135 -13.42 -9.77 18.73
N LEU A 136 -12.21 -9.86 19.25
CA LEU A 136 -11.10 -10.58 18.62
C LEU A 136 -10.10 -11.08 19.68
N VAL A 137 -9.21 -12.00 19.24
CA VAL A 137 -8.09 -12.48 20.05
C VAL A 137 -6.79 -12.24 19.28
N THR A 138 -5.75 -11.83 19.99
CA THR A 138 -4.41 -11.63 19.42
C THR A 138 -3.52 -12.87 19.64
N LEU A 139 -2.35 -12.90 18.98
CA LEU A 139 -1.37 -13.99 19.15
C LEU A 139 -0.83 -14.11 20.58
N TRP A 140 -0.81 -13.01 21.33
CA TRP A 140 -0.45 -13.03 22.76
C TRP A 140 -1.60 -13.51 23.67
N GLY A 141 -2.73 -13.91 23.08
CA GLY A 141 -3.89 -14.41 23.82
C GLY A 141 -4.73 -13.29 24.49
N VAL A 142 -4.52 -12.03 24.11
CA VAL A 142 -5.31 -10.91 24.63
C VAL A 142 -6.64 -10.87 23.91
N THR A 143 -7.73 -10.88 24.68
CA THR A 143 -9.09 -10.76 24.14
C THR A 143 -9.55 -9.31 24.21
N PHE A 144 -9.97 -8.79 23.08
CA PHE A 144 -10.57 -7.48 22.92
C PHE A 144 -12.07 -7.62 22.63
N LYS A 145 -12.90 -6.82 23.29
CA LYS A 145 -14.33 -6.69 22.97
C LYS A 145 -14.54 -5.48 22.08
N ALA A 146 -15.34 -5.65 21.04
CA ALA A 146 -15.67 -4.60 20.09
C ALA A 146 -17.11 -4.71 19.64
N LYS A 147 -17.76 -3.56 19.38
CA LYS A 147 -19.07 -3.51 18.73
C LYS A 147 -18.93 -3.60 17.22
N CYS A 148 -17.87 -3.00 16.65
CA CYS A 148 -17.54 -3.04 15.23
C CYS A 148 -16.07 -3.35 15.01
N ILE A 149 -15.76 -4.06 13.92
CA ILE A 149 -14.39 -4.37 13.51
C ILE A 149 -14.20 -3.97 12.05
N VAL A 150 -13.08 -3.29 11.76
CA VAL A 150 -12.65 -2.95 10.39
C VAL A 150 -11.37 -3.71 10.08
N LEU A 151 -11.41 -4.61 9.09
CA LEU A 151 -10.26 -5.38 8.64
C LEU A 151 -9.52 -4.64 7.51
N THR A 152 -8.23 -4.34 7.72
CA THR A 152 -7.37 -3.61 6.78
C THR A 152 -5.98 -4.22 6.66
N ALA A 153 -5.90 -5.56 6.62
CA ALA A 153 -4.66 -6.33 6.77
C ALA A 153 -3.69 -6.27 5.56
N GLY A 154 -4.01 -5.54 4.49
CA GLY A 154 -3.10 -5.32 3.35
C GLY A 154 -2.66 -6.62 2.67
N THR A 155 -1.34 -6.85 2.60
CA THR A 155 -0.72 -8.05 1.98
C THR A 155 -0.27 -9.08 3.01
N PHE A 156 -0.73 -8.99 4.26
CA PHE A 156 -0.17 -9.77 5.36
C PHE A 156 -0.87 -11.11 5.62
N LEU A 157 -2.18 -11.24 5.23
CA LEU A 157 -2.93 -12.47 5.45
C LEU A 157 -2.35 -13.60 4.60
N ASN A 158 -1.79 -14.62 5.27
CA ASN A 158 -1.09 -15.74 4.65
C ASN A 158 -0.08 -15.29 3.58
N GLY A 159 0.62 -14.18 3.85
CA GLY A 159 1.56 -13.55 2.93
C GLY A 159 2.72 -14.46 2.56
N LEU A 160 3.03 -14.57 1.27
CA LEU A 160 4.12 -15.39 0.74
C LEU A 160 4.88 -14.63 -0.35
N MET A 161 6.15 -14.32 -0.11
CA MET A 161 7.02 -13.63 -1.05
C MET A 161 7.76 -14.62 -1.95
N HIS A 162 8.02 -14.20 -3.20
CA HIS A 162 8.69 -14.99 -4.23
C HIS A 162 9.82 -14.20 -4.88
N VAL A 163 11.01 -14.81 -4.96
CA VAL A 163 12.17 -14.35 -5.75
C VAL A 163 12.71 -15.55 -6.49
N GLY A 164 12.51 -15.62 -7.80
CA GLY A 164 12.75 -16.82 -8.56
C GLY A 164 11.99 -18.01 -7.96
N ARG A 165 12.68 -19.13 -7.78
CA ARG A 165 12.10 -20.33 -7.16
C ARG A 165 11.99 -20.29 -5.63
N HIS A 166 12.61 -19.28 -5.00
CA HIS A 166 12.62 -19.15 -3.55
C HIS A 166 11.32 -18.52 -3.05
N GLN A 167 10.80 -19.09 -1.97
CA GLN A 167 9.61 -18.63 -1.27
C GLN A 167 9.96 -18.30 0.18
N LEU A 168 9.45 -17.17 0.67
CA LEU A 168 9.64 -16.76 2.04
C LEU A 168 8.30 -16.25 2.62
N PRO A 169 7.79 -16.84 3.70
CA PRO A 169 6.63 -16.33 4.39
C PRO A 169 6.84 -14.89 4.87
N GLY A 170 5.87 -14.04 4.64
CA GLY A 170 5.92 -12.63 5.06
C GLY A 170 4.91 -11.77 4.33
N GLY A 171 4.45 -10.71 4.95
CA GLY A 171 3.57 -9.72 4.32
C GLY A 171 4.33 -8.67 3.52
N ARG A 172 5.60 -8.47 3.87
CA ARG A 172 6.57 -7.56 3.26
C ARG A 172 7.98 -8.03 3.63
N MET A 173 9.00 -7.58 2.88
CA MET A 173 10.39 -7.96 3.16
C MET A 173 10.76 -7.64 4.62
N ALA A 174 11.25 -8.66 5.33
CA ALA A 174 11.59 -8.64 6.76
C ALA A 174 10.41 -8.41 7.73
N GLU A 175 9.18 -8.61 7.28
CA GLU A 175 7.99 -8.50 8.12
C GLU A 175 7.17 -9.81 8.04
N PRO A 176 6.77 -10.39 9.20
CA PRO A 176 6.07 -11.68 9.21
C PRO A 176 4.70 -11.60 8.54
N ALA A 177 4.19 -12.75 8.11
CA ALA A 177 2.81 -12.88 7.68
C ALA A 177 1.87 -13.01 8.89
N SER A 178 0.60 -12.68 8.69
CA SER A 178 -0.48 -12.94 9.65
C SER A 178 -1.19 -14.23 9.27
N TYR A 179 -1.14 -15.19 10.17
CA TYR A 179 -1.79 -16.49 10.01
C TYR A 179 -3.04 -16.61 10.87
N GLN A 180 -3.88 -17.60 10.60
CA GLN A 180 -5.08 -17.98 11.37
C GLN A 180 -6.28 -17.04 11.19
N LEU A 181 -6.08 -15.74 10.98
CA LEU A 181 -7.19 -14.78 10.90
C LEU A 181 -8.07 -15.02 9.67
N THR A 182 -7.50 -15.37 8.51
CA THR A 182 -8.28 -15.72 7.31
C THR A 182 -9.17 -16.93 7.58
N GLU A 183 -8.60 -17.99 8.15
CA GLU A 183 -9.32 -19.23 8.49
C GLU A 183 -10.39 -18.97 9.55
N SER A 184 -10.11 -18.10 10.51
CA SER A 184 -11.09 -17.68 11.52
C SER A 184 -12.30 -17.00 10.88
N ILE A 185 -12.07 -16.08 9.94
CA ILE A 185 -13.15 -15.39 9.20
C ILE A 185 -13.91 -16.37 8.29
N ALA A 186 -13.18 -17.23 7.58
CA ALA A 186 -13.76 -18.19 6.62
C ALA A 186 -14.67 -19.23 7.29
N ARG A 187 -14.41 -19.63 8.55
CA ARG A 187 -15.29 -20.52 9.33
C ARG A 187 -16.71 -19.98 9.47
N HIS A 188 -16.92 -18.69 9.31
CA HIS A 188 -18.23 -18.05 9.36
C HIS A 188 -18.88 -17.90 7.98
N GLY A 189 -18.32 -18.53 6.93
CA GLY A 189 -18.91 -18.57 5.58
C GLY A 189 -18.46 -17.44 4.65
N ILE A 190 -17.48 -16.61 5.03
CA ILE A 190 -16.90 -15.61 4.14
C ILE A 190 -15.87 -16.29 3.23
N ALA A 191 -16.10 -16.22 1.92
CA ALA A 191 -15.18 -16.74 0.92
C ALA A 191 -13.97 -15.83 0.73
N TYR A 192 -12.81 -16.44 0.51
CA TYR A 192 -11.57 -15.73 0.21
C TYR A 192 -10.86 -16.36 -0.99
N GLY A 193 -9.94 -15.63 -1.55
CA GLY A 193 -9.07 -16.08 -2.63
C GLY A 193 -7.65 -15.54 -2.45
N ARG A 194 -6.78 -15.81 -3.43
CA ARG A 194 -5.41 -15.33 -3.44
C ARG A 194 -5.22 -14.26 -4.51
N MET A 195 -4.55 -13.18 -4.17
CA MET A 195 -4.06 -12.17 -5.11
C MET A 195 -2.55 -12.03 -5.02
N LYS A 196 -1.95 -11.51 -6.09
CA LYS A 196 -0.51 -11.21 -6.10
C LYS A 196 -0.28 -9.74 -6.43
N THR A 197 0.77 -9.17 -5.86
CA THR A 197 1.36 -7.90 -6.31
C THR A 197 2.88 -8.03 -6.31
N GLY A 198 3.60 -6.94 -6.58
CA GLY A 198 5.07 -6.99 -6.62
C GLY A 198 5.69 -5.63 -6.36
N THR A 199 6.99 -5.65 -6.15
CA THR A 199 7.81 -4.46 -5.95
C THR A 199 9.15 -4.61 -6.70
N PRO A 200 9.77 -3.52 -7.19
CA PRO A 200 11.09 -3.56 -7.80
C PRO A 200 12.22 -3.57 -6.78
N VAL A 201 13.44 -3.69 -7.29
CA VAL A 201 14.68 -3.53 -6.54
C VAL A 201 14.76 -2.18 -5.84
N ARG A 202 15.55 -2.12 -4.78
CA ARG A 202 16.02 -0.86 -4.18
C ARG A 202 17.50 -0.72 -4.47
N ILE A 203 17.88 0.46 -4.99
CA ILE A 203 19.19 0.75 -5.54
C ILE A 203 19.93 1.71 -4.61
N ASP A 204 21.25 1.50 -4.46
CA ASP A 204 22.14 2.43 -3.80
C ASP A 204 22.49 3.57 -4.77
N ALA A 205 22.09 4.79 -4.46
CA ALA A 205 22.33 5.99 -5.27
C ALA A 205 23.82 6.21 -5.61
N ARG A 206 24.72 5.79 -4.72
CA ARG A 206 26.17 5.93 -4.90
C ARG A 206 26.73 5.07 -6.06
N SER A 207 25.95 4.10 -6.53
CA SER A 207 26.30 3.19 -7.62
C SER A 207 25.68 3.57 -8.97
N VAL A 208 24.98 4.71 -9.02
CA VAL A 208 24.23 5.16 -10.20
C VAL A 208 24.98 6.24 -10.95
N HIS A 209 25.09 6.11 -12.28
CA HIS A 209 25.65 7.12 -13.16
C HIS A 209 24.54 8.09 -13.61
N PHE A 210 24.23 9.08 -12.80
CA PHE A 210 23.13 10.04 -13.06
C PHE A 210 23.36 10.91 -14.29
N ASP A 211 24.61 11.12 -14.71
CA ASP A 211 24.98 11.82 -15.93
C ASP A 211 24.47 11.13 -17.22
N LEU A 212 24.07 9.87 -17.13
CA LEU A 212 23.50 9.07 -18.22
C LEU A 212 21.97 8.97 -18.15
N MET A 213 21.32 9.80 -17.34
CA MET A 213 19.86 9.77 -17.15
C MET A 213 19.27 11.15 -17.39
N ASP A 214 18.03 11.19 -17.85
CA ASP A 214 17.26 12.43 -17.92
C ASP A 214 16.70 12.78 -16.55
N THR A 215 16.87 14.03 -16.14
CA THR A 215 16.31 14.55 -14.89
C THR A 215 14.83 14.84 -15.03
N GLN A 216 14.10 14.62 -13.95
CA GLN A 216 12.70 14.97 -13.83
C GLN A 216 12.50 15.83 -12.58
N ASP A 217 12.42 17.13 -12.78
CA ASP A 217 12.23 18.10 -11.71
C ASP A 217 10.79 18.12 -11.20
N GLY A 218 10.64 18.51 -9.94
CA GLY A 218 9.36 18.90 -9.38
C GLY A 218 8.88 20.25 -9.92
N GLU A 219 7.63 20.58 -9.68
CA GLU A 219 7.08 21.89 -10.02
C GLU A 219 7.40 22.90 -8.93
N CYS A 220 7.73 24.14 -9.35
CA CYS A 220 7.99 25.25 -8.41
C CYS A 220 6.73 25.63 -7.63
N ASP A 221 5.58 25.58 -8.29
CA ASP A 221 4.28 25.87 -7.69
C ASP A 221 3.78 24.64 -6.91
N PHE A 222 3.74 24.76 -5.59
CA PHE A 222 3.23 23.70 -4.75
C PHE A 222 1.71 23.73 -4.66
N HIS A 223 1.08 22.92 -5.50
CA HIS A 223 -0.36 22.65 -5.44
C HIS A 223 -0.60 21.49 -4.47
N LYS A 224 -0.61 21.76 -3.18
CA LYS A 224 -0.82 20.77 -2.13
C LYS A 224 -2.10 19.95 -2.32
N PHE A 225 -2.14 18.76 -1.69
CA PHE A 225 -3.32 17.90 -1.70
C PHE A 225 -4.41 18.42 -0.78
N SER A 226 -4.04 18.83 0.43
CA SER A 226 -5.01 19.24 1.43
C SER A 226 -5.62 20.63 1.14
N PHE A 227 -6.91 20.74 1.38
CA PHE A 227 -7.62 22.02 1.39
C PHE A 227 -7.36 22.84 2.65
N MET A 228 -6.82 22.23 3.70
CA MET A 228 -6.50 22.89 4.96
C MET A 228 -5.31 23.85 4.81
N ASN A 229 -5.42 25.04 5.40
CA ASN A 229 -4.34 26.04 5.33
C ASN A 229 -3.10 25.70 6.14
N THR A 230 -3.21 24.70 7.04
CA THR A 230 -2.13 24.26 7.92
C THR A 230 -1.10 23.37 7.24
N SER A 231 -1.41 22.78 6.08
CA SER A 231 -0.45 21.94 5.39
C SER A 231 0.59 22.78 4.64
N THR A 232 1.86 22.57 4.97
CA THR A 232 2.99 23.31 4.40
C THR A 232 4.08 22.32 4.01
N ARG A 233 4.80 22.65 2.93
CA ARG A 233 5.96 21.88 2.49
C ARG A 233 7.20 22.35 3.22
N HIS A 234 7.85 21.46 3.96
CA HIS A 234 9.02 21.76 4.76
C HIS A 234 10.32 21.09 4.28
N LEU A 235 10.21 20.08 3.41
CA LEU A 235 11.34 19.26 3.01
C LEU A 235 12.05 19.82 1.76
N LYS A 236 13.35 19.53 1.64
CA LYS A 236 14.13 19.82 0.44
C LYS A 236 13.51 19.08 -0.75
N GLN A 237 13.33 19.80 -1.85
CA GLN A 237 12.83 19.20 -3.07
C GLN A 237 13.93 18.49 -3.83
N LEU A 238 13.65 17.27 -4.24
CA LEU A 238 14.55 16.36 -4.95
C LEU A 238 14.08 16.13 -6.37
N GLN A 239 15.01 15.69 -7.21
CA GLN A 239 14.74 15.24 -8.56
C GLN A 239 14.43 13.75 -8.58
N CYS A 240 13.69 13.31 -9.57
CA CYS A 240 13.65 11.92 -10.04
C CYS A 240 14.42 11.84 -11.36
N TRP A 241 14.69 10.62 -11.81
CA TRP A 241 15.39 10.41 -13.08
C TRP A 241 14.64 9.41 -13.92
N THR A 242 14.83 9.51 -15.25
CA THR A 242 14.28 8.55 -16.19
C THR A 242 15.38 7.84 -16.95
N CYS A 243 15.17 6.57 -17.19
CA CYS A 243 15.99 5.74 -18.07
C CYS A 243 15.11 4.70 -18.76
N TYR A 244 15.70 3.88 -19.60
CA TYR A 244 14.98 2.91 -20.42
C TYR A 244 15.67 1.55 -20.36
N THR A 245 14.89 0.49 -20.44
CA THR A 245 15.41 -0.83 -20.79
C THR A 245 15.85 -0.84 -22.26
N ASN A 246 16.58 -1.87 -22.67
CA ASN A 246 17.02 -2.10 -24.04
C ASN A 246 16.89 -3.57 -24.40
N GLU A 247 17.22 -3.93 -25.64
CA GLU A 247 17.12 -5.32 -26.12
C GLU A 247 17.95 -6.32 -25.30
N GLU A 248 19.14 -5.92 -24.84
CA GLU A 248 20.01 -6.77 -24.02
C GLU A 248 19.36 -7.07 -22.65
N VAL A 249 18.76 -6.05 -22.05
CA VAL A 249 17.94 -6.21 -20.82
C VAL A 249 16.81 -7.20 -21.07
N HIS A 250 16.07 -7.03 -22.18
CA HIS A 250 14.94 -7.90 -22.53
C HIS A 250 15.37 -9.34 -22.80
N ARG A 251 16.52 -9.54 -23.45
CA ARG A 251 17.09 -10.87 -23.69
C ARG A 251 17.35 -11.60 -22.39
N ILE A 252 18.07 -10.96 -21.45
CA ILE A 252 18.39 -11.56 -20.14
C ILE A 252 17.11 -11.86 -19.34
N LEU A 253 16.16 -10.94 -19.32
CA LEU A 253 14.88 -11.18 -18.64
C LEU A 253 14.11 -12.36 -19.24
N ARG A 254 14.11 -12.52 -20.60
CA ARG A 254 13.48 -13.67 -21.26
C ARG A 254 14.15 -14.98 -20.90
N GLU A 255 15.48 -15.01 -20.81
CA GLU A 255 16.24 -16.20 -20.39
C GLU A 255 15.88 -16.64 -18.96
N GLY A 256 15.51 -15.68 -18.10
CA GLY A 256 15.08 -15.95 -16.72
C GLY A 256 13.63 -16.41 -16.56
N LEU A 257 12.78 -16.32 -17.60
CA LEU A 257 11.34 -16.64 -17.47
C LEU A 257 11.04 -18.05 -16.96
N PRO A 258 11.80 -19.12 -17.30
CA PRO A 258 11.58 -20.45 -16.77
C PRO A 258 11.69 -20.54 -15.23
N ASP A 259 12.41 -19.60 -14.62
CA ASP A 259 12.58 -19.49 -13.17
C ASP A 259 11.71 -18.39 -12.52
N SER A 260 10.91 -17.71 -13.33
CA SER A 260 9.94 -16.74 -12.81
C SER A 260 8.73 -17.44 -12.18
N PRO A 261 8.39 -17.12 -10.93
CA PRO A 261 7.22 -17.71 -10.28
C PRO A 261 5.89 -17.39 -10.99
N LEU A 262 5.87 -16.33 -11.81
CA LEU A 262 4.71 -15.95 -12.64
C LEU A 262 4.52 -16.84 -13.87
N PHE A 263 5.60 -17.50 -14.36
CA PHE A 263 5.60 -18.28 -15.58
C PHE A 263 5.89 -19.76 -15.36
N ASN A 264 6.42 -20.16 -14.20
CA ASN A 264 6.75 -21.55 -13.86
C ASN A 264 5.58 -22.27 -13.13
N GLY A 265 4.45 -21.60 -12.90
CA GLY A 265 3.28 -22.19 -12.26
C GLY A 265 3.24 -22.10 -10.71
N GLN A 266 4.27 -21.50 -10.09
CA GLN A 266 4.27 -21.29 -8.63
C GLN A 266 3.18 -20.30 -8.18
N ILE A 267 3.02 -19.19 -8.92
CA ILE A 267 1.96 -18.19 -8.68
C ILE A 267 0.82 -18.47 -9.66
N GLN A 268 -0.34 -18.84 -9.12
CA GLN A 268 -1.57 -19.04 -9.88
C GLN A 268 -2.62 -17.95 -9.58
N SER A 269 -2.33 -17.09 -8.64
CA SER A 269 -3.20 -16.01 -8.21
C SER A 269 -3.28 -14.87 -9.23
N ILE A 270 -4.41 -14.16 -9.23
CA ILE A 270 -4.67 -13.03 -10.13
C ILE A 270 -3.83 -11.83 -9.68
N GLY A 271 -3.12 -11.21 -10.62
CA GLY A 271 -2.43 -9.94 -10.39
C GLY A 271 -3.31 -8.72 -10.66
N PRO A 272 -3.04 -7.58 -10.04
CA PRO A 272 -3.76 -6.34 -10.32
C PRO A 272 -3.48 -5.85 -11.75
N ARG A 273 -4.52 -5.33 -12.40
CA ARG A 273 -4.49 -4.90 -13.80
C ARG A 273 -3.44 -3.83 -14.12
N TYR A 274 -3.17 -2.93 -13.17
CA TYR A 274 -2.37 -1.71 -13.40
C TYR A 274 -0.95 -1.75 -12.84
N CYS A 275 -0.48 -2.90 -12.36
CA CYS A 275 0.89 -3.07 -11.87
C CYS A 275 1.57 -4.32 -12.50
N PRO A 276 1.78 -4.32 -13.83
CA PRO A 276 2.48 -5.44 -14.46
C PRO A 276 3.96 -5.45 -14.06
N SER A 277 4.50 -6.64 -13.82
CA SER A 277 5.94 -6.82 -13.67
C SER A 277 6.66 -6.56 -15.00
N ILE A 278 7.98 -6.35 -14.95
CA ILE A 278 8.77 -6.17 -16.17
C ILE A 278 8.71 -7.42 -17.04
N GLU A 279 8.69 -8.63 -16.45
CA GLU A 279 8.53 -9.90 -17.16
C GLU A 279 7.22 -9.93 -17.94
N THR A 280 6.13 -9.50 -17.33
CA THR A 280 4.82 -9.43 -18.00
C THR A 280 4.85 -8.44 -19.15
N LYS A 281 5.53 -7.29 -19.00
CA LYS A 281 5.65 -6.28 -20.06
C LYS A 281 6.38 -6.82 -21.29
N ILE A 282 7.52 -7.50 -21.10
CA ILE A 282 8.32 -8.01 -22.22
C ILE A 282 7.66 -9.20 -22.93
N VAL A 283 6.79 -9.95 -22.24
CA VAL A 283 6.00 -11.03 -22.84
C VAL A 283 4.78 -10.48 -23.58
N THR A 284 4.07 -9.50 -22.98
CA THR A 284 2.86 -8.93 -23.57
C THR A 284 3.17 -8.01 -24.75
N PHE A 285 4.32 -7.33 -24.74
CA PHE A 285 4.76 -6.39 -25.78
C PHE A 285 6.12 -6.78 -26.32
N PRO A 286 6.23 -7.92 -27.03
CA PRO A 286 7.52 -8.49 -27.48
C PRO A 286 8.28 -7.60 -28.48
N ASP A 287 7.55 -6.81 -29.27
CA ASP A 287 8.09 -5.92 -30.30
C ASP A 287 8.54 -4.58 -29.77
N LYS A 288 8.34 -4.31 -28.48
CA LYS A 288 8.74 -3.06 -27.87
C LYS A 288 10.22 -3.08 -27.51
N GLU A 289 11.02 -2.26 -28.14
CA GLU A 289 12.48 -2.21 -27.97
C GLU A 289 12.90 -1.72 -26.57
N GLN A 290 12.07 -0.89 -25.93
CA GLN A 290 12.40 -0.31 -24.62
C GLN A 290 11.14 -0.03 -23.77
N HIS A 291 11.31 -0.10 -22.45
CA HIS A 291 10.33 0.34 -21.46
C HIS A 291 10.92 1.46 -20.61
N GLN A 292 10.15 2.50 -20.39
CA GLN A 292 10.55 3.61 -19.52
C GLN A 292 10.56 3.18 -18.05
N LEU A 293 11.59 3.60 -17.34
CA LEU A 293 11.79 3.42 -15.91
C LEU A 293 11.96 4.78 -15.24
N PHE A 294 11.52 4.87 -13.99
CA PHE A 294 11.71 6.06 -13.18
C PHE A 294 12.51 5.69 -11.93
N LEU A 295 13.59 6.39 -11.68
CA LEU A 295 14.40 6.25 -10.48
C LEU A 295 13.98 7.33 -9.48
N GLU A 296 13.42 6.92 -8.36
CA GLU A 296 12.72 7.77 -7.41
C GLU A 296 13.39 7.71 -6.03
N PRO A 297 13.78 8.85 -5.40
CA PRO A 297 14.34 8.83 -4.06
C PRO A 297 13.31 8.36 -3.01
N GLU A 298 13.78 7.51 -2.09
CA GLU A 298 12.97 6.98 -0.98
C GLU A 298 12.86 7.96 0.20
N GLY A 299 13.65 9.03 0.20
CA GLY A 299 13.63 10.05 1.25
C GLY A 299 14.66 11.15 1.03
N GLU A 300 14.59 12.18 1.87
CA GLU A 300 15.38 13.39 1.76
C GLU A 300 16.89 13.15 1.98
N THR A 301 17.24 12.22 2.86
CA THR A 301 18.63 12.00 3.31
C THR A 301 19.16 10.59 3.07
N THR A 302 18.31 9.66 2.62
CA THR A 302 18.73 8.30 2.31
C THR A 302 19.36 8.19 0.92
N GLN A 303 20.25 7.21 0.77
CA GLN A 303 20.81 6.82 -0.54
C GLN A 303 19.96 5.76 -1.24
N GLU A 304 18.83 5.37 -0.66
CA GLU A 304 17.95 4.36 -1.23
C GLU A 304 17.07 4.96 -2.32
N LEU A 305 17.07 4.31 -3.49
CA LEU A 305 16.26 4.69 -4.64
C LEU A 305 15.32 3.54 -5.02
N TYR A 306 14.10 3.89 -5.41
CA TYR A 306 13.08 3.01 -5.93
C TYR A 306 13.08 3.02 -7.46
N LEU A 307 13.13 1.85 -8.11
CA LEU A 307 13.11 1.75 -9.56
C LEU A 307 11.70 1.45 -10.08
N ASN A 308 10.89 2.49 -10.23
CA ASN A 308 9.52 2.37 -10.74
C ASN A 308 9.51 1.88 -12.20
N GLY A 309 8.65 0.90 -12.46
CA GLY A 309 8.53 0.27 -13.80
C GLY A 309 9.30 -1.03 -13.97
N PHE A 310 10.19 -1.38 -13.02
CA PHE A 310 10.98 -2.62 -13.03
C PHE A 310 10.59 -3.57 -11.89
N SER A 311 9.30 -3.66 -11.55
CA SER A 311 8.83 -4.68 -10.62
C SER A 311 9.14 -6.06 -11.20
N SER A 312 9.77 -6.93 -10.44
CA SER A 312 10.22 -8.25 -10.90
C SER A 312 10.19 -9.27 -9.77
N SER A 313 9.92 -10.51 -10.13
CA SER A 313 10.05 -11.67 -9.25
C SER A 313 11.07 -12.70 -9.78
N LEU A 314 11.80 -12.38 -10.81
CA LEU A 314 12.89 -13.21 -11.34
C LEU A 314 13.96 -13.49 -10.28
N PRO A 315 14.79 -14.53 -10.45
CA PRO A 315 15.98 -14.75 -9.62
C PRO A 315 16.83 -13.48 -9.48
N MET A 316 17.40 -13.26 -8.31
CA MET A 316 18.15 -12.05 -7.99
C MET A 316 19.33 -11.79 -8.94
N ASP A 317 20.05 -12.83 -9.32
CA ASP A 317 21.15 -12.78 -10.27
C ASP A 317 20.69 -12.31 -11.67
N ILE A 318 19.54 -12.78 -12.15
CA ILE A 318 18.90 -12.33 -13.39
C ILE A 318 18.51 -10.85 -13.29
N GLN A 319 17.89 -10.43 -12.18
CA GLN A 319 17.55 -9.03 -11.96
C GLN A 319 18.80 -8.13 -12.04
N ILE A 320 19.87 -8.49 -11.36
CA ILE A 320 21.14 -7.74 -11.35
C ILE A 320 21.79 -7.75 -12.74
N ALA A 321 21.87 -8.92 -13.40
CA ALA A 321 22.46 -9.04 -14.72
C ALA A 321 21.73 -8.18 -15.76
N ALA A 322 20.40 -8.16 -15.73
CA ALA A 322 19.58 -7.34 -16.61
C ALA A 322 19.80 -5.85 -16.34
N LEU A 323 19.77 -5.42 -15.06
CA LEU A 323 19.97 -4.02 -14.68
C LEU A 323 21.35 -3.49 -15.10
N LYS A 324 22.42 -4.29 -15.00
CA LYS A 324 23.76 -3.91 -15.43
C LYS A 324 23.88 -3.63 -16.93
N LYS A 325 22.89 -4.01 -17.75
CA LYS A 325 22.83 -3.68 -19.18
C LYS A 325 22.22 -2.31 -19.47
N ILE A 326 21.69 -1.63 -18.45
CA ILE A 326 21.30 -0.22 -18.54
C ILE A 326 22.55 0.62 -18.27
N PRO A 327 22.99 1.50 -19.18
CA PRO A 327 24.26 2.23 -19.02
C PRO A 327 24.42 2.94 -17.68
N ALA A 328 23.36 3.56 -17.17
CA ALA A 328 23.37 4.24 -15.87
C ALA A 328 23.56 3.29 -14.67
N PHE A 329 23.32 2.00 -14.85
CA PHE A 329 23.35 0.96 -13.82
C PHE A 329 24.48 -0.08 -14.00
N ARG A 330 25.47 0.20 -14.84
CA ARG A 330 26.57 -0.75 -15.11
C ARG A 330 27.31 -1.21 -13.85
N ASP A 331 27.42 -0.33 -12.83
CA ASP A 331 28.10 -0.59 -11.55
C ASP A 331 27.10 -0.76 -10.38
N ILE A 332 25.86 -1.11 -10.69
CA ILE A 332 24.75 -1.10 -9.74
C ILE A 332 25.00 -1.95 -8.51
N VAL A 333 24.68 -1.39 -7.35
CA VAL A 333 24.55 -2.05 -6.06
C VAL A 333 23.09 -1.93 -5.61
N ILE A 334 22.52 -3.02 -5.15
CA ILE A 334 21.14 -3.07 -4.65
C ILE A 334 21.11 -3.34 -3.15
N TYR A 335 20.18 -2.70 -2.45
CA TYR A 335 19.91 -2.99 -1.03
C TYR A 335 19.04 -4.22 -0.85
N ARG A 336 18.10 -4.47 -1.79
CA ARG A 336 17.23 -5.64 -1.81
C ARG A 336 16.65 -5.89 -3.20
N PRO A 337 16.36 -7.17 -3.53
CA PRO A 337 15.77 -7.53 -4.83
C PRO A 337 14.31 -7.06 -4.94
N GLY A 338 13.81 -7.04 -6.16
CA GLY A 338 12.38 -7.09 -6.42
C GLY A 338 11.81 -8.46 -6.05
N TYR A 339 10.53 -8.49 -5.68
CA TYR A 339 9.82 -9.72 -5.36
C TYR A 339 8.34 -9.61 -5.71
N ALA A 340 7.70 -10.76 -5.96
CA ALA A 340 6.25 -10.86 -5.93
C ALA A 340 5.79 -11.27 -4.54
N ILE A 341 4.58 -10.86 -4.15
CA ILE A 341 3.91 -11.29 -2.94
C ILE A 341 2.51 -11.76 -3.23
N GLU A 342 2.16 -12.96 -2.76
CA GLU A 342 0.80 -13.48 -2.70
C GLU A 342 0.22 -13.29 -1.30
N TYR A 343 -1.06 -12.99 -1.24
CA TYR A 343 -1.79 -12.75 0.01
C TYR A 343 -3.26 -13.06 -0.17
N ASP A 344 -3.98 -13.28 0.94
CA ASP A 344 -5.42 -13.51 0.89
C ASP A 344 -6.20 -12.22 0.73
N TYR A 345 -7.26 -12.28 -0.07
CA TYR A 345 -8.27 -11.25 -0.20
C TYR A 345 -9.67 -11.85 -0.08
N PHE A 346 -10.64 -11.02 0.25
CA PHE A 346 -12.04 -11.39 0.34
C PHE A 346 -12.80 -10.79 -0.84
N ASP A 347 -13.66 -11.60 -1.47
CA ASP A 347 -14.44 -11.15 -2.62
C ASP A 347 -15.35 -9.98 -2.21
N PRO A 348 -15.21 -8.79 -2.82
CA PRO A 348 -15.98 -7.61 -2.45
C PRO A 348 -17.48 -7.74 -2.77
N THR A 349 -17.89 -8.71 -3.57
CA THR A 349 -19.32 -9.00 -3.79
C THR A 349 -20.04 -9.46 -2.53
N GLN A 350 -19.31 -9.90 -1.51
CA GLN A 350 -19.81 -10.26 -0.17
C GLN A 350 -20.01 -9.04 0.74
N LEU A 351 -19.68 -7.84 0.27
CA LEU A 351 -19.84 -6.61 1.02
C LEU A 351 -21.07 -5.83 0.57
N LYS A 352 -21.66 -5.11 1.52
CA LYS A 352 -22.60 -4.03 1.25
C LYS A 352 -21.84 -2.82 0.68
N HIS A 353 -22.54 -1.83 0.16
CA HIS A 353 -21.92 -0.57 -0.28
C HIS A 353 -21.25 0.20 0.87
N SER A 354 -21.68 -0.02 2.10
CA SER A 354 -21.05 0.51 3.33
C SER A 354 -19.70 -0.13 3.67
N LEU A 355 -19.24 -1.11 2.87
CA LEU A 355 -18.09 -1.99 3.12
C LEU A 355 -18.29 -2.97 4.29
N GLU A 356 -19.49 -3.06 4.84
CA GLU A 356 -19.86 -4.06 5.83
C GLU A 356 -20.12 -5.43 5.15
N SER A 357 -19.72 -6.50 5.81
CA SER A 357 -20.02 -7.86 5.38
C SER A 357 -21.54 -8.10 5.30
N LYS A 358 -22.00 -8.80 4.26
CA LYS A 358 -23.37 -9.30 4.14
C LYS A 358 -23.65 -10.52 5.04
N ILE A 359 -22.58 -11.16 5.55
CA ILE A 359 -22.62 -12.42 6.29
C ILE A 359 -22.47 -12.19 7.80
N ILE A 360 -21.50 -11.37 8.20
CA ILE A 360 -21.20 -11.05 9.61
C ILE A 360 -21.53 -9.57 9.83
N ARG A 361 -22.48 -9.27 10.69
CA ARG A 361 -22.83 -7.88 11.04
C ARG A 361 -21.70 -7.18 11.78
N ASN A 362 -21.55 -5.89 11.51
CA ASN A 362 -20.57 -4.98 12.13
C ASN A 362 -19.10 -5.36 11.83
N LEU A 363 -18.86 -6.22 10.82
CA LEU A 363 -17.54 -6.50 10.26
C LEU A 363 -17.39 -5.78 8.94
N PHE A 364 -16.42 -4.86 8.86
CA PHE A 364 -16.11 -4.06 7.68
C PHE A 364 -14.76 -4.47 7.09
N PHE A 365 -14.62 -4.33 5.77
CA PHE A 365 -13.38 -4.63 5.05
C PHE A 365 -12.95 -3.41 4.24
N ALA A 366 -11.68 -3.05 4.30
CA ALA A 366 -11.17 -1.90 3.54
C ALA A 366 -9.75 -2.11 3.01
N GLY A 367 -9.50 -1.57 1.82
CA GLY A 367 -8.20 -1.58 1.18
C GLY A 367 -7.91 -2.86 0.43
N GLN A 368 -6.68 -3.32 0.47
CA GLN A 368 -6.16 -4.39 -0.39
C GLN A 368 -6.83 -5.74 -0.13
N VAL A 369 -7.35 -5.97 1.06
CA VAL A 369 -8.13 -7.17 1.41
C VAL A 369 -9.43 -7.30 0.60
N ASN A 370 -9.89 -6.23 -0.08
CA ASN A 370 -11.04 -6.23 -1.00
C ASN A 370 -10.64 -6.44 -2.47
N GLY A 371 -9.39 -6.81 -2.75
CA GLY A 371 -8.91 -6.99 -4.11
C GLY A 371 -8.54 -5.69 -4.85
N THR A 372 -8.61 -4.53 -4.21
CA THR A 372 -8.11 -3.25 -4.76
C THR A 372 -6.62 -3.09 -4.50
N THR A 373 -5.95 -2.29 -5.34
CA THR A 373 -4.53 -1.97 -5.18
C THR A 373 -4.32 -0.46 -5.31
N GLY A 374 -3.52 0.10 -4.42
CA GLY A 374 -3.16 1.51 -4.35
C GLY A 374 -3.39 2.07 -2.96
N TYR A 375 -2.53 3.00 -2.56
CA TYR A 375 -2.59 3.63 -1.25
C TYR A 375 -3.84 4.52 -1.11
N GLU A 376 -4.16 5.22 -2.18
CA GLU A 376 -5.24 6.17 -2.26
C GLU A 376 -6.59 5.47 -2.17
N GLU A 377 -6.76 4.38 -2.91
CA GLU A 377 -7.98 3.55 -2.87
C GLU A 377 -8.14 2.91 -1.50
N ALA A 378 -7.03 2.44 -0.91
CA ALA A 378 -7.04 1.89 0.43
C ALA A 378 -7.43 2.94 1.47
N GLY A 379 -6.86 4.15 1.39
CA GLY A 379 -7.22 5.28 2.26
C GLY A 379 -8.69 5.66 2.14
N GLY A 380 -9.20 5.78 0.90
CA GLY A 380 -10.62 6.09 0.65
C GLY A 380 -11.57 5.05 1.23
N GLN A 381 -11.28 3.76 1.00
CA GLN A 381 -12.07 2.67 1.58
C GLN A 381 -11.98 2.67 3.12
N GLY A 382 -10.77 2.90 3.67
CA GLY A 382 -10.56 2.98 5.10
C GLY A 382 -11.40 4.08 5.74
N LEU A 383 -11.35 5.29 5.18
CA LEU A 383 -12.16 6.42 5.63
C LEU A 383 -13.65 6.08 5.67
N ILE A 384 -14.19 5.56 4.56
CA ILE A 384 -15.61 5.18 4.45
C ILE A 384 -15.97 4.05 5.43
N ALA A 385 -15.13 3.04 5.57
CA ALA A 385 -15.37 1.95 6.52
C ALA A 385 -15.35 2.44 7.97
N GLY A 386 -14.44 3.34 8.33
CA GLY A 386 -14.37 3.95 9.67
C GLY A 386 -15.60 4.81 9.99
N ILE A 387 -16.04 5.63 9.02
CA ILE A 387 -17.28 6.42 9.15
C ILE A 387 -18.48 5.48 9.33
N ASN A 388 -18.64 4.48 8.47
CA ASN A 388 -19.77 3.57 8.54
C ASN A 388 -19.77 2.67 9.79
N ALA A 389 -18.59 2.28 10.28
CA ALA A 389 -18.47 1.58 11.55
C ALA A 389 -18.98 2.43 12.73
N HIS A 390 -18.66 3.74 12.76
CA HIS A 390 -19.22 4.66 13.74
C HIS A 390 -20.74 4.81 13.58
N LEU A 391 -21.23 5.04 12.35
CA LEU A 391 -22.65 5.26 12.08
C LEU A 391 -23.51 4.03 12.42
N SER A 392 -23.00 2.82 12.25
CA SER A 392 -23.71 1.60 12.63
C SER A 392 -23.99 1.52 14.13
N LEU A 393 -23.15 2.13 14.98
CA LEU A 393 -23.34 2.19 16.42
C LEU A 393 -24.51 3.08 16.86
N ILE A 394 -24.83 4.07 16.06
CA ILE A 394 -25.93 5.01 16.31
C ILE A 394 -27.15 4.73 15.42
N HIS A 395 -27.17 3.54 14.78
CA HIS A 395 -28.25 3.05 13.92
C HIS A 395 -28.56 3.94 12.71
N ILE A 396 -27.54 4.64 12.20
CA ILE A 396 -27.59 5.41 10.95
C ILE A 396 -26.83 4.66 9.88
N SER A 397 -27.43 4.48 8.71
CA SER A 397 -26.72 4.00 7.52
C SER A 397 -26.57 5.17 6.54
N GLU A 398 -25.35 5.53 6.22
CA GLU A 398 -25.09 6.46 5.12
C GLU A 398 -25.49 5.80 3.79
N PRO A 399 -26.36 6.46 3.00
CA PRO A 399 -26.59 6.02 1.63
C PRO A 399 -25.33 6.28 0.83
N THR A 400 -24.65 5.21 0.48
CA THR A 400 -23.56 5.28 -0.49
C THR A 400 -24.13 5.69 -1.83
N ARG A 401 -23.75 6.84 -2.31
CA ARG A 401 -23.98 7.29 -3.68
C ARG A 401 -22.79 7.01 -4.55
#